data_e64fbda7e6aa1d0af90cb21c4bca286e
#
_entry.id   e64fbda7e6aa1d0af90cb21c4bca286e
#
_cell.length_a   1.000
_cell.length_b   1.000
_cell.length_c   1.000
_cell.angle_alpha   90.00
_cell.angle_beta   90.00
_cell.angle_gamma   90.00
#
_symmetry.space_group_name_H-M   'P 1'
#
loop_
_entity.id
_entity.type
_entity.pdbx_description
1 polymer ?
#
loop_
_entity_poly.entity_id
_entity_poly.type
_entity_poly.pdbx_seq_one_letter_code
_entity_poly.pdbx_strand_id
1 'polypeptide(L)'
;MPGGIAFQAQKRCTRWLAGWPLERLYVLSDIVYILIYYIIRYRRKMVRNNLIRSFPSRPGRQLLSVEKNYYRYLGDQFVETIKAFKMEESELRRRVVIENPEVLNGFYAKGQSVMHLLGHHANWEWYAKILAMHMQHTLWFVYKPLSQDGFEHLLAEMRQTHGIEVVPMKEVARRLNEGLHNPVCCYFGADQSPTAHNRYLWIPFLNQPTAVFLGAEELAKRHNMAVVYGSMRRTRRGHYHIRLTVMTDHPRGTAPGEITRWHTAELEKLLQEQPQYWLWSHNRWKLDPDKHPGVLPN
;
A
#
# COMPACT_ATOMS: atom_id res chain seq x y z
N MET A 1 -12.82 19.96 -13.42
CA MET A 1 -12.19 19.68 -14.73
C MET A 1 -10.68 19.64 -14.57
N PRO A 2 -9.94 18.64 -15.05
CA PRO A 2 -8.48 18.52 -14.87
C PRO A 2 -7.67 19.50 -15.75
N GLY A 3 -8.14 20.70 -15.99
CA GLY A 3 -7.51 21.72 -16.85
C GLY A 3 -7.39 23.11 -16.25
N GLY A 4 -7.84 23.33 -15.01
CA GLY A 4 -7.79 24.65 -14.38
C GLY A 4 -6.38 25.14 -14.10
N ILE A 5 -6.18 26.48 -14.09
CA ILE A 5 -4.88 27.16 -13.85
C ILE A 5 -4.21 26.61 -12.57
N ALA A 6 -4.96 26.38 -11.50
CA ALA A 6 -4.46 25.82 -10.24
C ALA A 6 -3.88 24.41 -10.42
N PHE A 7 -4.55 23.54 -11.18
CA PHE A 7 -4.05 22.19 -11.46
C PHE A 7 -2.76 22.22 -12.29
N GLN A 8 -2.69 23.08 -13.32
CA GLN A 8 -1.48 23.23 -14.12
C GLN A 8 -0.30 23.79 -13.30
N ALA A 9 -0.57 24.74 -12.41
CA ALA A 9 0.44 25.24 -11.48
C ALA A 9 0.94 24.14 -10.52
N GLN A 10 0.02 23.36 -9.92
CA GLN A 10 0.36 22.21 -9.07
C GLN A 10 1.21 21.19 -9.84
N LYS A 11 0.82 20.83 -11.06
CA LYS A 11 1.56 19.87 -11.92
C LYS A 11 2.96 20.37 -12.24
N ARG A 12 3.11 21.65 -12.61
CA ARG A 12 4.42 22.28 -12.87
C ARG A 12 5.30 22.28 -11.63
N CYS A 13 4.76 22.67 -10.49
CA CYS A 13 5.48 22.69 -9.21
C CYS A 13 5.94 21.27 -8.82
N THR A 14 5.06 20.27 -8.91
CA THR A 14 5.39 18.87 -8.62
C THR A 14 6.50 18.36 -9.52
N ARG A 15 6.43 18.62 -10.84
CA ARG A 15 7.45 18.18 -11.80
C ARG A 15 8.78 18.92 -11.63
N TRP A 16 8.75 20.18 -11.21
CA TRP A 16 9.95 20.94 -10.89
C TRP A 16 10.64 20.38 -9.65
N LEU A 17 9.89 20.17 -8.55
CA LEU A 17 10.40 19.52 -7.34
C LEU A 17 10.93 18.11 -7.62
N ALA A 18 10.24 17.31 -8.44
CA ALA A 18 10.68 15.96 -8.81
C ALA A 18 12.05 15.92 -9.49
N GLY A 19 12.49 17.02 -10.11
CA GLY A 19 13.82 17.17 -10.68
C GLY A 19 14.93 17.41 -9.66
N TRP A 20 14.60 17.69 -8.40
CA TRP A 20 15.59 17.94 -7.38
C TRP A 20 16.31 16.64 -6.94
N PRO A 21 17.59 16.73 -6.53
CA PRO A 21 18.27 15.64 -5.82
C PRO A 21 17.48 15.25 -4.57
N LEU A 22 17.46 13.96 -4.25
CA LEU A 22 16.66 13.43 -3.15
C LEU A 22 17.10 14.00 -1.79
N GLU A 23 18.38 14.31 -1.65
CA GLU A 23 18.96 14.95 -0.46
C GLU A 23 18.31 16.30 -0.16
N ARG A 24 18.06 17.11 -1.19
CA ARG A 24 17.34 18.40 -1.04
C ARG A 24 15.86 18.20 -0.73
N LEU A 25 15.24 17.20 -1.34
CA LEU A 25 13.86 16.84 -1.03
C LEU A 25 13.72 16.37 0.42
N TYR A 26 14.72 15.72 0.99
CA TYR A 26 14.69 15.33 2.40
C TYR A 26 14.81 16.53 3.37
N VAL A 27 15.48 17.61 3.00
CA VAL A 27 15.41 18.86 3.76
C VAL A 27 13.97 19.41 3.76
N LEU A 28 13.31 19.37 2.59
CA LEU A 28 11.88 19.73 2.50
C LEU A 28 11.01 18.79 3.35
N SER A 29 11.29 17.48 3.35
CA SER A 29 10.60 16.51 4.19
C SER A 29 10.70 16.84 5.68
N ASP A 30 11.89 17.25 6.14
CA ASP A 30 12.10 17.62 7.54
C ASP A 30 11.29 18.88 7.92
N ILE A 31 11.16 19.84 7.00
CA ILE A 31 10.28 21.00 7.16
C ILE A 31 8.81 20.56 7.21
N VAL A 32 8.38 19.69 6.28
CA VAL A 32 7.02 19.12 6.26
C VAL A 32 6.73 18.39 7.58
N TYR A 33 7.67 17.61 8.11
CA TYR A 33 7.52 16.96 9.41
C TYR A 33 7.24 17.97 10.52
N ILE A 34 8.02 19.05 10.62
CA ILE A 34 7.82 20.10 11.64
C ILE A 34 6.42 20.70 11.49
N LEU A 35 6.03 21.03 10.27
CA LEU A 35 4.73 21.62 9.96
C LEU A 35 3.57 20.71 10.36
N ILE A 36 3.56 19.45 9.89
CA ILE A 36 2.43 18.52 10.12
C ILE A 36 2.38 18.00 11.56
N TYR A 37 3.52 17.87 12.25
CA TYR A 37 3.57 17.35 13.60
C TYR A 37 3.36 18.42 14.66
N TYR A 38 4.02 19.56 14.58
CA TYR A 38 4.02 20.56 15.65
C TYR A 38 3.00 21.68 15.42
N ILE A 39 2.81 22.12 14.16
CA ILE A 39 1.96 23.27 13.83
C ILE A 39 0.54 22.83 13.50
N ILE A 40 0.34 22.08 12.43
CA ILE A 40 -0.98 21.60 11.97
C ILE A 40 -1.52 20.50 12.89
N ARG A 41 -0.66 19.69 13.48
CA ARG A 41 -0.99 18.54 14.33
C ARG A 41 -1.90 17.53 13.60
N TYR A 42 -1.61 17.30 12.31
CA TYR A 42 -2.41 16.49 11.42
C TYR A 42 -2.72 15.11 12.01
N ARG A 43 -3.99 14.87 12.35
CA ARG A 43 -4.50 13.61 12.92
C ARG A 43 -3.73 13.04 14.12
N ARG A 44 -2.97 13.85 14.88
CA ARG A 44 -2.12 13.36 15.98
C ARG A 44 -2.89 12.56 17.05
N LYS A 45 -4.10 12.99 17.41
CA LYS A 45 -4.94 12.26 18.38
C LYS A 45 -5.27 10.86 17.85
N MET A 46 -5.61 10.74 16.57
CA MET A 46 -5.89 9.44 15.93
C MET A 46 -4.66 8.54 15.92
N VAL A 47 -3.52 9.05 15.44
CA VAL A 47 -2.26 8.29 15.38
C VAL A 47 -1.87 7.78 16.77
N ARG A 48 -1.90 8.65 17.78
CA ARG A 48 -1.58 8.29 19.16
C ARG A 48 -2.51 7.23 19.72
N ASN A 49 -3.82 7.37 19.53
CA ASN A 49 -4.80 6.39 19.99
C ASN A 49 -4.60 5.04 19.29
N ASN A 50 -4.37 5.06 17.98
CA ASN A 50 -4.08 3.84 17.23
C ASN A 50 -2.84 3.13 17.79
N LEU A 51 -1.75 3.85 18.05
CA LEU A 51 -0.50 3.29 18.60
C LEU A 51 -0.69 2.71 20.01
N ILE A 52 -1.36 3.45 20.91
CA ILE A 52 -1.61 2.99 22.30
C ILE A 52 -2.43 1.70 22.31
N ARG A 53 -3.49 1.64 21.51
CA ARG A 53 -4.36 0.47 21.43
C ARG A 53 -3.69 -0.73 20.74
N SER A 54 -2.80 -0.46 19.78
CA SER A 54 -2.08 -1.50 19.05
C SER A 54 -0.90 -2.09 19.83
N PHE A 55 -0.30 -1.34 20.74
CA PHE A 55 0.88 -1.75 21.49
C PHE A 55 0.73 -1.44 23.00
N PRO A 56 -0.28 -2.04 23.68
CA PRO A 56 -0.62 -1.69 25.05
C PRO A 56 0.51 -1.98 26.07
N SER A 57 1.39 -2.92 25.75
CA SER A 57 2.54 -3.29 26.62
C SER A 57 3.78 -2.41 26.41
N ARG A 58 3.82 -1.56 25.36
CA ARG A 58 4.98 -0.70 25.10
C ARG A 58 4.97 0.55 25.98
N PRO A 59 6.10 0.92 26.61
CA PRO A 59 6.20 2.15 27.39
C PRO A 59 5.85 3.40 26.59
N GLY A 60 5.18 4.36 27.23
CA GLY A 60 4.71 5.60 26.55
C GLY A 60 5.81 6.39 25.84
N ARG A 61 7.08 6.36 26.38
CA ARG A 61 8.24 6.97 25.70
C ARG A 61 8.56 6.30 24.36
N GLN A 62 8.45 4.98 24.29
CA GLN A 62 8.67 4.23 23.04
C GLN A 62 7.56 4.54 22.03
N LEU A 63 6.30 4.59 22.46
CA LEU A 63 5.18 4.95 21.61
C LEU A 63 5.31 6.38 21.06
N LEU A 64 5.77 7.32 21.89
CA LEU A 64 6.04 8.69 21.45
C LEU A 64 7.18 8.75 20.41
N SER A 65 8.20 7.91 20.56
CA SER A 65 9.28 7.78 19.57
C SER A 65 8.73 7.24 18.23
N VAL A 66 7.91 6.17 18.27
CA VAL A 66 7.24 5.63 17.08
C VAL A 66 6.35 6.68 16.42
N GLU A 67 5.54 7.43 17.21
CA GLU A 67 4.70 8.53 16.70
C GLU A 67 5.54 9.58 15.96
N LYS A 68 6.61 10.08 16.56
CA LYS A 68 7.48 11.09 15.92
C LYS A 68 8.15 10.56 14.66
N ASN A 69 8.64 9.32 14.69
CA ASN A 69 9.28 8.68 13.54
C ASN A 69 8.27 8.41 12.42
N TYR A 70 7.00 8.10 12.74
CA TYR A 70 5.93 8.02 11.77
C TYR A 70 5.72 9.35 11.03
N TYR A 71 5.71 10.49 11.72
CA TYR A 71 5.52 11.77 11.04
C TYR A 71 6.74 12.21 10.21
N ARG A 72 7.97 11.84 10.63
CA ARG A 72 9.15 11.99 9.77
C ARG A 72 9.03 11.15 8.50
N TYR A 73 8.64 9.90 8.67
CA TYR A 73 8.38 9.02 7.54
C TYR A 73 7.26 9.55 6.64
N LEU A 74 6.18 10.10 7.18
CA LEU A 74 5.10 10.67 6.39
C LEU A 74 5.57 11.85 5.53
N GLY A 75 6.48 12.67 6.04
CA GLY A 75 7.17 13.71 5.27
C GLY A 75 8.05 13.10 4.17
N ASP A 76 8.83 12.05 4.49
CA ASP A 76 9.64 11.33 3.51
C ASP A 76 8.76 10.72 2.40
N GLN A 77 7.67 10.04 2.77
CA GLN A 77 6.72 9.45 1.82
C GLN A 77 6.17 10.49 0.85
N PHE A 78 5.85 11.69 1.34
CA PHE A 78 5.38 12.78 0.50
C PHE A 78 6.42 13.21 -0.54
N VAL A 79 7.66 13.47 -0.15
CA VAL A 79 8.70 13.91 -1.08
C VAL A 79 9.19 12.79 -2.00
N GLU A 80 9.22 11.55 -1.53
CA GLU A 80 9.55 10.37 -2.32
C GLU A 80 8.49 10.08 -3.39
N THR A 81 7.20 10.31 -3.07
CA THR A 81 6.12 10.25 -4.07
C THR A 81 6.31 11.33 -5.14
N ILE A 82 6.70 12.57 -4.76
CA ILE A 82 7.06 13.61 -5.73
C ILE A 82 8.25 13.17 -6.58
N LYS A 83 9.30 12.65 -5.97
CA LYS A 83 10.50 12.17 -6.69
C LYS A 83 10.15 11.10 -7.73
N ALA A 84 9.16 10.24 -7.46
CA ALA A 84 8.73 9.16 -8.34
C ALA A 84 8.28 9.63 -9.74
N PHE A 85 7.92 10.91 -9.92
CA PHE A 85 7.58 11.48 -11.24
C PHE A 85 8.77 11.56 -12.21
N LYS A 86 10.00 11.70 -11.68
CA LYS A 86 11.22 11.86 -12.48
C LYS A 86 12.38 11.00 -11.97
N MET A 87 12.09 9.95 -11.19
CA MET A 87 13.13 9.06 -10.72
C MET A 87 13.62 8.19 -11.88
N GLU A 88 14.91 8.23 -12.12
CA GLU A 88 15.57 7.36 -13.10
C GLU A 88 15.53 5.90 -12.66
N GLU A 89 15.36 4.97 -13.60
CA GLU A 89 15.33 3.53 -13.31
C GLU A 89 16.57 3.06 -12.57
N SER A 90 17.74 3.54 -12.98
CA SER A 90 19.02 3.23 -12.36
C SER A 90 19.07 3.68 -10.89
N GLU A 91 18.47 4.82 -10.56
CA GLU A 91 18.35 5.31 -9.18
C GLU A 91 17.37 4.45 -8.39
N LEU A 92 16.22 4.12 -8.97
CA LEU A 92 15.22 3.27 -8.31
C LEU A 92 15.78 1.88 -7.99
N ARG A 93 16.49 1.24 -8.95
CA ARG A 93 17.14 -0.06 -8.75
C ARG A 93 18.22 -0.06 -7.65
N ARG A 94 18.94 1.04 -7.48
CA ARG A 94 19.90 1.17 -6.37
C ARG A 94 19.25 1.37 -5.02
N ARG A 95 18.02 1.91 -4.98
CA ARG A 95 17.31 2.25 -3.74
C ARG A 95 16.34 1.18 -3.28
N VAL A 96 15.80 0.41 -4.21
CA VAL A 96 14.80 -0.62 -3.91
C VAL A 96 15.25 -1.95 -4.48
N VAL A 97 15.48 -2.90 -3.60
CA VAL A 97 15.93 -4.26 -3.94
C VAL A 97 14.79 -5.24 -3.70
N ILE A 98 14.47 -6.06 -4.70
CA ILE A 98 13.60 -7.24 -4.53
C ILE A 98 14.50 -8.45 -4.33
N GLU A 99 14.32 -9.16 -3.22
CA GLU A 99 15.18 -10.30 -2.86
C GLU A 99 14.98 -11.51 -3.77
N ASN A 100 13.75 -11.72 -4.26
CA ASN A 100 13.34 -12.91 -5.01
C ASN A 100 12.35 -12.57 -6.14
N PRO A 101 12.75 -11.76 -7.13
CA PRO A 101 11.86 -11.29 -8.21
C PRO A 101 11.37 -12.41 -9.14
N GLU A 102 12.07 -13.53 -9.21
CA GLU A 102 11.75 -14.71 -10.04
C GLU A 102 10.43 -15.37 -9.65
N VAL A 103 9.95 -15.18 -8.43
CA VAL A 103 8.68 -15.73 -7.92
C VAL A 103 7.51 -15.38 -8.85
N LEU A 104 7.39 -14.10 -9.25
CA LEU A 104 6.30 -13.66 -10.12
C LEU A 104 6.45 -14.21 -11.53
N ASN A 105 7.65 -14.19 -12.09
CA ASN A 105 7.91 -14.70 -13.43
C ASN A 105 7.63 -16.20 -13.55
N GLY A 106 7.81 -16.95 -12.46
CA GLY A 106 7.42 -18.35 -12.39
C GLY A 106 5.90 -18.58 -12.58
N PHE A 107 5.06 -17.67 -12.09
CA PHE A 107 3.61 -17.72 -12.31
C PHE A 107 3.25 -17.27 -13.73
N TYR A 108 3.91 -16.25 -14.26
CA TYR A 108 3.69 -15.81 -15.65
C TYR A 108 3.96 -16.94 -16.64
N ALA A 109 5.06 -17.68 -16.49
CA ALA A 109 5.42 -18.81 -17.34
C ALA A 109 4.36 -19.93 -17.32
N LYS A 110 3.57 -20.05 -16.24
CA LYS A 110 2.44 -20.97 -16.12
C LYS A 110 1.12 -20.39 -16.64
N GLY A 111 1.12 -19.18 -17.20
CA GLY A 111 -0.10 -18.47 -17.60
C GLY A 111 -1.01 -18.06 -16.45
N GLN A 112 -0.50 -18.01 -15.22
CA GLN A 112 -1.26 -17.74 -14.02
C GLN A 112 -1.16 -16.27 -13.58
N SER A 113 -2.30 -15.60 -13.43
CA SER A 113 -2.36 -14.26 -12.83
C SER A 113 -2.06 -14.28 -11.33
N VAL A 114 -1.65 -13.14 -10.79
CA VAL A 114 -1.24 -13.02 -9.39
C VAL A 114 -2.11 -11.98 -8.67
N MET A 115 -2.64 -12.33 -7.51
CA MET A 115 -3.15 -11.40 -6.52
C MET A 115 -2.00 -11.04 -5.58
N HIS A 116 -1.38 -9.89 -5.80
CA HIS A 116 -0.27 -9.38 -5.01
C HIS A 116 -0.79 -8.50 -3.87
N LEU A 117 -0.74 -9.03 -2.66
CA LEU A 117 -1.24 -8.37 -1.45
C LEU A 117 -0.11 -7.66 -0.71
N LEU A 118 -0.41 -6.48 -0.19
CA LEU A 118 0.52 -5.71 0.64
C LEU A 118 -0.24 -4.80 1.61
N GLY A 119 0.47 -4.25 2.60
CA GLY A 119 -0.01 -3.17 3.43
C GLY A 119 0.54 -1.80 2.98
N HIS A 120 -0.10 -0.70 3.40
CA HIS A 120 0.44 0.65 3.21
C HIS A 120 1.60 0.92 4.18
N HIS A 121 2.64 0.11 4.06
CA HIS A 121 3.87 0.15 4.83
C HIS A 121 5.06 0.50 3.93
N ALA A 122 5.96 1.33 4.42
CA ALA A 122 7.10 1.85 3.67
C ALA A 122 6.68 2.54 2.35
N ASN A 123 7.44 2.48 1.26
CA ASN A 123 7.15 3.22 0.03
C ASN A 123 6.44 2.35 -1.03
N TRP A 124 5.13 2.19 -0.91
CA TRP A 124 4.32 1.42 -1.86
C TRP A 124 4.28 1.99 -3.28
N GLU A 125 4.60 3.29 -3.49
CA GLU A 125 4.67 3.87 -4.84
C GLU A 125 5.95 3.41 -5.57
N TRP A 126 7.11 3.46 -4.90
CA TRP A 126 8.35 2.94 -5.47
C TRP A 126 8.30 1.42 -5.60
N TYR A 127 7.61 0.75 -4.67
CA TYR A 127 7.40 -0.68 -4.74
C TYR A 127 6.69 -1.08 -6.05
N ALA A 128 5.57 -0.46 -6.38
CA ALA A 128 4.84 -0.78 -7.60
C ALA A 128 5.72 -0.59 -8.85
N LYS A 129 6.50 0.50 -8.91
CA LYS A 129 7.39 0.78 -10.03
C LYS A 129 8.48 -0.26 -10.19
N ILE A 130 9.21 -0.57 -9.11
CA ILE A 130 10.29 -1.56 -9.19
C ILE A 130 9.75 -2.97 -9.48
N LEU A 131 8.57 -3.30 -8.97
CA LEU A 131 7.92 -4.58 -9.24
C LEU A 131 7.59 -4.71 -10.73
N ALA A 132 6.98 -3.70 -11.34
CA ALA A 132 6.66 -3.69 -12.77
C ALA A 132 7.91 -3.84 -13.67
N MET A 133 9.07 -3.33 -13.22
CA MET A 133 10.34 -3.45 -13.96
C MET A 133 10.98 -4.85 -13.88
N HIS A 134 10.50 -5.73 -12.98
CA HIS A 134 11.08 -7.07 -12.77
C HIS A 134 10.15 -8.22 -13.15
N MET A 135 8.91 -7.95 -13.51
CA MET A 135 7.95 -8.99 -13.87
C MET A 135 7.43 -8.86 -15.30
N GLN A 136 6.91 -9.95 -15.83
CA GLN A 136 6.34 -10.03 -17.18
C GLN A 136 4.82 -9.77 -17.19
N HIS A 137 4.15 -9.91 -16.04
CA HIS A 137 2.75 -9.58 -15.89
C HIS A 137 2.49 -8.09 -16.14
N THR A 138 1.35 -7.74 -16.72
CA THR A 138 0.83 -6.38 -16.63
C THR A 138 0.45 -6.09 -15.18
N LEU A 139 1.08 -5.09 -14.56
CA LEU A 139 0.74 -4.70 -13.19
C LEU A 139 -0.52 -3.84 -13.20
N TRP A 140 -1.58 -4.31 -12.55
CA TRP A 140 -2.76 -3.54 -12.23
C TRP A 140 -2.62 -2.89 -10.87
N PHE A 141 -2.32 -1.60 -10.83
CA PHE A 141 -2.30 -0.83 -9.59
C PHE A 141 -3.75 -0.56 -9.17
N VAL A 142 -4.25 -1.36 -8.24
CA VAL A 142 -5.64 -1.25 -7.77
C VAL A 142 -5.77 -0.13 -6.76
N TYR A 143 -6.67 0.82 -7.02
CA TYR A 143 -6.86 1.97 -6.16
C TYR A 143 -8.34 2.29 -5.93
N LYS A 144 -8.62 2.97 -4.82
CA LYS A 144 -9.92 3.56 -4.55
C LYS A 144 -9.88 5.02 -4.97
N PRO A 145 -10.74 5.47 -5.92
CA PRO A 145 -10.79 6.87 -6.31
C PRO A 145 -10.95 7.82 -5.11
N LEU A 146 -10.14 8.88 -5.09
CA LEU A 146 -10.21 9.94 -4.08
C LEU A 146 -11.23 10.99 -4.53
N SER A 147 -11.77 11.76 -3.57
CA SER A 147 -12.72 12.84 -3.85
C SER A 147 -12.09 14.11 -4.43
N GLN A 148 -10.75 14.17 -4.53
CA GLN A 148 -10.00 15.34 -5.03
C GLN A 148 -9.42 15.06 -6.42
N ASP A 149 -10.16 15.40 -7.45
CA ASP A 149 -9.85 15.09 -8.85
C ASP A 149 -8.44 15.46 -9.31
N GLY A 150 -7.94 16.65 -8.94
CA GLY A 150 -6.64 17.13 -9.41
C GLY A 150 -5.44 16.33 -8.91
N PHE A 151 -5.40 16.00 -7.61
CA PHE A 151 -4.29 15.23 -7.03
C PHE A 151 -4.31 13.78 -7.47
N GLU A 152 -5.50 13.22 -7.63
CA GLU A 152 -5.69 11.86 -8.13
C GLU A 152 -5.15 11.70 -9.56
N HIS A 153 -5.46 12.65 -10.45
CA HIS A 153 -4.90 12.64 -11.80
C HIS A 153 -3.38 12.69 -11.84
N LEU A 154 -2.76 13.50 -10.96
CA LEU A 154 -1.30 13.54 -10.84
C LEU A 154 -0.74 12.18 -10.38
N LEU A 155 -1.32 11.56 -9.36
CA LEU A 155 -0.88 10.24 -8.91
C LEU A 155 -1.08 9.16 -9.97
N ALA A 156 -2.21 9.18 -10.69
CA ALA A 156 -2.46 8.26 -11.79
C ALA A 156 -1.41 8.42 -12.90
N GLU A 157 -1.08 9.66 -13.31
CA GLU A 157 -0.01 9.95 -14.28
C GLU A 157 1.36 9.43 -13.78
N MET A 158 1.69 9.65 -12.52
CA MET A 158 2.93 9.15 -11.92
C MET A 158 3.01 7.61 -11.93
N ARG A 159 1.89 6.93 -11.68
CA ARG A 159 1.80 5.48 -11.63
C ARG A 159 1.81 4.84 -13.01
N GLN A 160 1.23 5.47 -14.04
CA GLN A 160 1.16 4.99 -15.43
C GLN A 160 2.53 5.04 -16.13
N THR A 161 3.53 4.38 -15.53
CA THR A 161 4.88 4.23 -16.09
C THR A 161 5.23 2.74 -16.07
N HIS A 162 6.19 2.32 -16.87
CA HIS A 162 6.67 0.92 -16.92
C HIS A 162 5.55 -0.12 -17.20
N GLY A 163 4.53 0.25 -17.99
CA GLY A 163 3.42 -0.66 -18.30
C GLY A 163 2.42 -0.88 -17.16
N ILE A 164 2.46 -0.05 -16.10
CA ILE A 164 1.47 -0.12 -15.02
C ILE A 164 0.14 0.42 -15.49
N GLU A 165 -0.92 -0.36 -15.32
CA GLU A 165 -2.31 0.07 -15.49
C GLU A 165 -2.91 0.46 -14.14
N VAL A 166 -3.46 1.67 -14.06
CA VAL A 166 -4.14 2.15 -12.85
C VAL A 166 -5.62 1.77 -12.92
N VAL A 167 -6.05 0.83 -12.07
CA VAL A 167 -7.38 0.22 -12.15
C VAL A 167 -8.22 0.59 -10.92
N PRO A 168 -9.37 1.27 -11.09
CA PRO A 168 -10.30 1.49 -9.99
C PRO A 168 -10.78 0.17 -9.38
N MET A 169 -10.77 0.07 -8.04
CA MET A 169 -11.15 -1.16 -7.33
C MET A 169 -12.51 -1.74 -7.79
N LYS A 170 -13.48 -0.87 -8.09
CA LYS A 170 -14.82 -1.27 -8.56
C LYS A 170 -14.81 -1.93 -9.95
N GLU A 171 -13.76 -1.75 -10.74
CA GLU A 171 -13.64 -2.27 -12.08
C GLU A 171 -12.87 -3.60 -12.16
N VAL A 172 -12.11 -3.95 -11.13
CA VAL A 172 -11.25 -5.13 -11.14
C VAL A 172 -12.05 -6.41 -11.44
N ALA A 173 -13.14 -6.63 -10.71
CA ALA A 173 -13.98 -7.82 -10.90
C ALA A 173 -14.56 -7.89 -12.32
N ARG A 174 -15.03 -6.78 -12.89
CA ARG A 174 -15.54 -6.71 -14.26
C ARG A 174 -14.46 -7.05 -15.25
N ARG A 175 -13.28 -6.42 -15.17
CA ARG A 175 -12.17 -6.67 -16.10
C ARG A 175 -11.67 -8.12 -16.05
N LEU A 176 -11.61 -8.73 -14.86
CA LEU A 176 -11.25 -10.14 -14.72
C LEU A 176 -12.31 -11.08 -15.34
N ASN A 177 -13.61 -10.73 -15.23
CA ASN A 177 -14.69 -11.53 -15.81
C ASN A 177 -14.77 -11.43 -17.35
N GLU A 178 -14.33 -10.32 -17.93
CA GLU A 178 -14.28 -10.12 -19.40
C GLU A 178 -13.22 -11.00 -20.07
N GLY A 179 -12.35 -11.63 -19.28
CA GLY A 179 -11.23 -12.44 -19.74
C GLY A 179 -9.96 -11.62 -19.94
N LEU A 180 -8.84 -12.30 -19.80
CA LEU A 180 -7.50 -11.70 -19.92
C LEU A 180 -6.78 -12.30 -21.11
N HIS A 181 -6.20 -11.46 -21.97
CA HIS A 181 -5.32 -11.92 -23.04
C HIS A 181 -3.96 -12.42 -22.50
N ASN A 182 -3.48 -11.78 -21.45
CA ASN A 182 -2.22 -12.11 -20.78
C ASN A 182 -2.43 -12.11 -19.24
N PRO A 183 -1.63 -12.89 -18.50
CA PRO A 183 -1.67 -12.87 -17.04
C PRO A 183 -1.39 -11.48 -16.48
N VAL A 184 -2.15 -11.10 -15.45
CA VAL A 184 -2.00 -9.82 -14.74
C VAL A 184 -1.54 -10.01 -13.30
N CYS A 185 -0.89 -9.01 -12.74
CA CYS A 185 -0.58 -8.92 -11.32
C CYS A 185 -1.43 -7.80 -10.70
N CYS A 186 -2.45 -8.16 -9.92
CA CYS A 186 -3.26 -7.20 -9.18
C CYS A 186 -2.52 -6.74 -7.93
N TYR A 187 -1.93 -5.55 -7.95
CA TYR A 187 -1.26 -4.91 -6.83
C TYR A 187 -2.29 -4.27 -5.89
N PHE A 188 -2.53 -4.91 -4.75
CA PHE A 188 -3.68 -4.63 -3.90
C PHE A 188 -3.28 -4.29 -2.45
N GLY A 189 -3.47 -3.03 -2.04
CA GLY A 189 -3.32 -2.60 -0.66
C GLY A 189 -4.50 -3.07 0.19
N ALA A 190 -4.30 -4.16 0.98
CA ALA A 190 -5.39 -4.90 1.63
C ALA A 190 -5.67 -4.48 3.09
N ASP A 191 -4.99 -3.44 3.60
CA ASP A 191 -4.98 -3.08 5.03
C ASP A 191 -5.88 -1.89 5.40
N GLN A 192 -6.63 -1.34 4.45
CA GLN A 192 -7.57 -0.26 4.75
C GLN A 192 -8.91 -0.81 5.27
N SER A 193 -9.60 0.04 6.04
CA SER A 193 -10.90 -0.34 6.63
C SER A 193 -11.98 -0.45 5.56
N PRO A 194 -12.74 -1.56 5.52
CA PRO A 194 -13.92 -1.68 4.68
C PRO A 194 -15.01 -0.67 5.07
N THR A 195 -16.02 -0.51 4.22
CA THR A 195 -17.30 0.12 4.61
C THR A 195 -18.24 -0.94 5.15
N ALA A 196 -19.30 -0.54 5.85
CA ALA A 196 -20.30 -1.47 6.39
C ALA A 196 -21.02 -2.31 5.30
N HIS A 197 -21.03 -1.81 4.04
CA HIS A 197 -21.66 -2.52 2.90
C HIS A 197 -20.71 -3.51 2.19
N ASN A 198 -19.42 -3.52 2.56
CA ASN A 198 -18.48 -4.48 1.97
C ASN A 198 -18.59 -5.84 2.67
N ARG A 199 -18.13 -6.90 2.00
CA ARG A 199 -17.88 -8.18 2.66
C ARG A 199 -16.54 -8.10 3.38
N TYR A 200 -16.52 -8.43 4.66
CA TYR A 200 -15.33 -8.39 5.51
C TYR A 200 -15.40 -9.43 6.61
N LEU A 201 -14.24 -9.78 7.12
CA LEU A 201 -14.07 -10.72 8.22
C LEU A 201 -13.50 -9.95 9.44
N TRP A 202 -14.00 -10.27 10.62
CA TRP A 202 -13.39 -9.80 11.87
C TRP A 202 -12.20 -10.67 12.22
N ILE A 203 -11.04 -10.07 12.37
CA ILE A 203 -9.77 -10.72 12.70
C ILE A 203 -9.11 -9.95 13.85
N PRO A 204 -8.57 -10.64 14.87
CA PRO A 204 -7.66 -9.99 15.81
C PRO A 204 -6.42 -9.47 15.06
N PHE A 205 -6.16 -8.16 15.16
CA PHE A 205 -5.00 -7.53 14.54
C PHE A 205 -4.53 -6.38 15.41
N LEU A 206 -3.24 -6.40 15.80
CA LEU A 206 -2.65 -5.42 16.69
C LEU A 206 -3.47 -5.20 17.97
N ASN A 207 -3.79 -6.29 18.66
CA ASN A 207 -4.58 -6.31 19.90
C ASN A 207 -5.99 -5.71 19.80
N GLN A 208 -6.57 -5.61 18.61
CA GLN A 208 -7.88 -5.03 18.38
C GLN A 208 -8.70 -5.89 17.41
N PRO A 209 -10.03 -6.09 17.64
CA PRO A 209 -10.91 -6.66 16.63
C PRO A 209 -10.91 -5.74 15.41
N THR A 210 -10.61 -6.31 14.25
CA THR A 210 -10.35 -5.54 13.03
C THR A 210 -11.13 -6.12 11.86
N ALA A 211 -11.96 -5.30 11.24
CA ALA A 211 -12.65 -5.67 10.00
C ALA A 211 -11.65 -5.65 8.83
N VAL A 212 -11.50 -6.78 8.13
CA VAL A 212 -10.60 -6.95 6.99
C VAL A 212 -11.40 -7.34 5.75
N PHE A 213 -11.20 -6.63 4.66
CA PHE A 213 -11.93 -6.79 3.41
C PHE A 213 -11.64 -8.12 2.74
N LEU A 214 -12.69 -8.87 2.35
CA LEU A 214 -12.58 -10.20 1.73
C LEU A 214 -12.39 -10.17 0.21
N GLY A 215 -12.62 -9.05 -0.44
CA GLY A 215 -12.71 -8.97 -1.90
C GLY A 215 -11.47 -9.47 -2.64
N ALA A 216 -10.27 -9.28 -2.11
CA ALA A 216 -9.05 -9.77 -2.73
C ALA A 216 -8.99 -11.32 -2.70
N GLU A 217 -9.35 -11.94 -1.58
CA GLU A 217 -9.46 -13.41 -1.47
C GLU A 217 -10.54 -13.96 -2.40
N GLU A 218 -11.71 -13.34 -2.44
CA GLU A 218 -12.81 -13.78 -3.29
C GLU A 218 -12.44 -13.71 -4.79
N LEU A 219 -11.74 -12.65 -5.21
CA LEU A 219 -11.24 -12.52 -6.58
C LEU A 219 -10.16 -13.56 -6.89
N ALA A 220 -9.20 -13.76 -5.98
CA ALA A 220 -8.15 -14.75 -6.16
C ALA A 220 -8.72 -16.16 -6.33
N LYS A 221 -9.68 -16.56 -5.49
CA LYS A 221 -10.36 -17.87 -5.59
C LYS A 221 -11.17 -18.01 -6.86
N ARG A 222 -11.99 -16.99 -7.21
CA ARG A 222 -12.84 -17.02 -8.41
C ARG A 222 -12.03 -17.20 -9.68
N HIS A 223 -10.94 -16.44 -9.83
CA HIS A 223 -10.11 -16.40 -11.03
C HIS A 223 -8.86 -17.28 -10.95
N ASN A 224 -8.74 -18.11 -9.89
CA ASN A 224 -7.59 -19.01 -9.66
C ASN A 224 -6.24 -18.30 -9.76
N MET A 225 -6.13 -17.10 -9.16
CA MET A 225 -4.91 -16.29 -9.15
C MET A 225 -3.97 -16.77 -8.04
N ALA A 226 -2.71 -16.96 -8.31
CA ALA A 226 -1.72 -17.19 -7.26
C ALA A 226 -1.73 -16.01 -6.27
N VAL A 227 -1.59 -16.28 -4.99
CA VAL A 227 -1.57 -15.24 -3.96
C VAL A 227 -0.16 -15.06 -3.43
N VAL A 228 0.36 -13.85 -3.59
CA VAL A 228 1.70 -13.47 -3.14
C VAL A 228 1.59 -12.27 -2.20
N TYR A 229 2.21 -12.35 -1.04
CA TYR A 229 2.34 -11.21 -0.13
C TYR A 229 3.68 -10.51 -0.33
N GLY A 230 3.65 -9.20 -0.42
CA GLY A 230 4.84 -8.38 -0.54
C GLY A 230 5.12 -7.59 0.74
N SER A 231 6.22 -7.89 1.40
CA SER A 231 6.71 -7.12 2.54
C SER A 231 7.83 -6.19 2.12
N MET A 232 7.68 -4.89 2.38
CA MET A 232 8.70 -3.89 2.10
C MET A 232 9.27 -3.36 3.41
N ARG A 233 10.58 -3.51 3.64
CA ARG A 233 11.30 -3.00 4.81
C ARG A 233 12.15 -1.79 4.42
N ARG A 234 12.10 -0.74 5.24
CA ARG A 234 13.02 0.39 5.10
C ARG A 234 14.33 0.04 5.79
N THR A 235 15.43 -0.01 5.05
CA THR A 235 16.78 -0.28 5.58
C THR A 235 17.47 0.99 6.06
N ARG A 236 17.28 2.08 5.32
CA ARG A 236 17.69 3.45 5.68
C ARG A 236 16.82 4.44 4.90
N ARG A 237 16.94 5.74 5.18
CA ARG A 237 16.19 6.80 4.48
C ARG A 237 16.35 6.67 2.97
N GLY A 238 15.24 6.47 2.24
CA GLY A 238 15.22 6.30 0.79
C GLY A 238 15.80 4.99 0.27
N HIS A 239 15.93 3.97 1.11
CA HIS A 239 16.36 2.64 0.70
C HIS A 239 15.48 1.56 1.30
N TYR A 240 15.12 0.57 0.47
CA TYR A 240 14.12 -0.41 0.79
C TYR A 240 14.49 -1.80 0.28
N HIS A 241 14.10 -2.83 1.04
CA HIS A 241 14.15 -4.22 0.62
C HIS A 241 12.75 -4.79 0.57
N ILE A 242 12.46 -5.53 -0.48
CA ILE A 242 11.17 -6.18 -0.72
C ILE A 242 11.40 -7.68 -0.73
N ARG A 243 10.56 -8.39 0.01
CA ARG A 243 10.48 -9.85 -0.03
C ARG A 243 9.10 -10.28 -0.47
N LEU A 244 9.05 -11.19 -1.44
CA LEU A 244 7.83 -11.81 -1.93
C LEU A 244 7.64 -13.16 -1.24
N THR A 245 6.46 -13.35 -0.62
CA THR A 245 6.11 -14.62 0.03
C THR A 245 4.92 -15.21 -0.70
N VAL A 246 5.09 -16.39 -1.30
CA VAL A 246 3.98 -17.15 -1.90
C VAL A 246 3.11 -17.67 -0.78
N MET A 247 1.84 -17.28 -0.77
CA MET A 247 0.86 -17.79 0.19
C MET A 247 0.21 -19.07 -0.34
N THR A 248 -0.21 -19.05 -1.60
CA THR A 248 -0.74 -20.22 -2.31
C THR A 248 -0.75 -19.98 -3.81
N ASP A 249 -0.52 -21.02 -4.60
CA ASP A 249 -0.77 -21.06 -6.04
C ASP A 249 -2.10 -21.76 -6.39
N HIS A 250 -2.77 -22.33 -5.38
CA HIS A 250 -4.07 -22.99 -5.48
C HIS A 250 -5.13 -22.35 -4.56
N PRO A 251 -5.52 -21.08 -4.79
CA PRO A 251 -6.37 -20.33 -3.84
C PRO A 251 -7.75 -20.96 -3.64
N ARG A 252 -8.27 -21.72 -4.62
CA ARG A 252 -9.55 -22.42 -4.51
C ARG A 252 -9.54 -23.51 -3.44
N GLY A 253 -8.37 -24.07 -3.14
CA GLY A 253 -8.20 -25.11 -2.11
C GLY A 253 -8.10 -24.56 -0.68
N THR A 254 -7.98 -23.24 -0.51
CA THR A 254 -7.89 -22.65 0.83
C THR A 254 -9.26 -22.53 1.51
N ALA A 255 -9.29 -22.61 2.85
CA ALA A 255 -10.50 -22.40 3.62
C ALA A 255 -11.03 -20.96 3.48
N PRO A 256 -12.33 -20.69 3.69
CA PRO A 256 -12.88 -19.34 3.69
C PRO A 256 -12.19 -18.43 4.71
N GLY A 257 -11.71 -17.26 4.26
CA GLY A 257 -11.02 -16.29 5.08
C GLY A 257 -9.55 -16.63 5.40
N GLU A 258 -9.01 -17.75 4.90
CA GLU A 258 -7.65 -18.18 5.19
C GLU A 258 -6.61 -17.22 4.57
N ILE A 259 -6.77 -16.86 3.30
CA ILE A 259 -5.89 -15.88 2.63
C ILE A 259 -5.94 -14.54 3.35
N THR A 260 -7.13 -14.12 3.76
CA THR A 260 -7.34 -12.86 4.47
C THR A 260 -6.65 -12.86 5.83
N ARG A 261 -6.68 -13.98 6.58
CA ARG A 261 -5.92 -14.12 7.84
C ARG A 261 -4.41 -14.11 7.60
N TRP A 262 -3.93 -14.80 6.55
CA TRP A 262 -2.49 -14.87 6.23
C TRP A 262 -1.90 -13.50 5.97
N HIS A 263 -2.46 -12.73 5.02
CA HIS A 263 -1.88 -11.43 4.71
C HIS A 263 -1.99 -10.45 5.89
N THR A 264 -3.03 -10.57 6.74
CA THR A 264 -3.17 -9.77 7.95
C THR A 264 -2.07 -10.10 8.96
N ALA A 265 -1.77 -11.38 9.15
CA ALA A 265 -0.70 -11.84 10.03
C ALA A 265 0.69 -11.42 9.52
N GLU A 266 0.93 -11.49 8.21
CA GLU A 266 2.20 -11.02 7.62
C GLU A 266 2.40 -9.50 7.81
N LEU A 267 1.32 -8.71 7.64
CA LEU A 267 1.39 -7.29 7.96
C LEU A 267 1.67 -7.06 9.44
N GLU A 268 1.01 -7.78 10.34
CA GLU A 268 1.22 -7.63 11.79
C GLU A 268 2.67 -7.92 12.19
N LYS A 269 3.29 -8.97 11.66
CA LYS A 269 4.73 -9.27 11.86
C LYS A 269 5.60 -8.08 11.47
N LEU A 270 5.36 -7.52 10.28
CA LEU A 270 6.10 -6.36 9.77
C LEU A 270 5.94 -5.14 10.66
N LEU A 271 4.74 -4.91 11.22
CA LEU A 271 4.46 -3.80 12.12
C LEU A 271 5.03 -3.97 13.52
N GLN A 272 5.26 -5.21 13.97
CA GLN A 272 6.00 -5.46 15.21
C GLN A 272 7.49 -5.07 15.06
N GLU A 273 8.08 -5.29 13.88
CA GLU A 273 9.46 -4.96 13.57
C GLU A 273 9.67 -3.46 13.28
N GLN A 274 8.84 -2.88 12.42
CA GLN A 274 8.99 -1.50 11.92
C GLN A 274 7.67 -0.71 12.01
N PRO A 275 7.12 -0.50 13.23
CA PRO A 275 5.80 0.12 13.41
C PRO A 275 5.70 1.54 12.84
N GLN A 276 6.80 2.29 12.80
CA GLN A 276 6.82 3.69 12.39
C GLN A 276 6.53 3.91 10.89
N TYR A 277 6.53 2.86 10.06
CA TYR A 277 6.40 2.99 8.60
C TYR A 277 5.04 2.58 8.05
N TRP A 278 4.01 2.42 8.90
CA TRP A 278 2.65 2.14 8.49
C TRP A 278 1.77 3.41 8.51
N LEU A 279 0.69 3.40 7.72
CA LEU A 279 -0.20 4.56 7.57
C LEU A 279 -1.12 4.77 8.80
N TRP A 280 -0.54 5.11 9.95
CA TRP A 280 -1.26 5.31 11.22
C TRP A 280 -2.31 6.43 11.20
N SER A 281 -2.25 7.35 10.23
CA SER A 281 -3.26 8.41 10.06
C SER A 281 -4.55 7.89 9.41
N HIS A 282 -4.58 6.65 8.91
CA HIS A 282 -5.81 6.03 8.45
C HIS A 282 -6.72 5.67 9.64
N ASN A 283 -8.05 5.93 9.50
CA ASN A 283 -9.04 5.51 10.50
C ASN A 283 -9.34 4.00 10.33
N ARG A 284 -8.39 3.15 10.79
CA ARG A 284 -8.42 1.71 10.56
C ARG A 284 -9.56 1.02 11.32
N TRP A 285 -9.82 1.44 12.54
CA TRP A 285 -10.82 0.86 13.45
C TRP A 285 -12.07 1.72 13.52
N LYS A 286 -12.68 2.03 12.35
CA LYS A 286 -13.90 2.85 12.28
C LYS A 286 -15.18 2.06 12.45
N LEU A 287 -15.15 0.74 12.14
CA LEU A 287 -16.29 -0.14 12.34
C LEU A 287 -16.28 -0.68 13.77
N ASP A 288 -17.47 -0.81 14.32
CA ASP A 288 -17.73 -1.31 15.66
C ASP A 288 -18.26 -2.76 15.50
N PRO A 289 -17.61 -3.79 16.09
CA PRO A 289 -18.05 -5.18 15.93
C PRO A 289 -19.46 -5.41 16.47
N ASP A 290 -19.88 -4.69 17.50
CA ASP A 290 -21.21 -4.85 18.09
C ASP A 290 -22.33 -4.33 17.15
N LYS A 291 -22.01 -3.36 16.30
CA LYS A 291 -22.95 -2.76 15.33
C LYS A 291 -22.84 -3.34 13.93
N HIS A 292 -21.72 -3.99 13.64
CA HIS A 292 -21.38 -4.47 12.31
C HIS A 292 -20.82 -5.90 12.38
N PRO A 293 -21.66 -6.94 12.47
CA PRO A 293 -21.22 -8.31 12.73
C PRO A 293 -20.31 -8.91 11.65
N GLY A 294 -20.22 -8.28 10.47
CA GLY A 294 -19.42 -8.81 9.36
C GLY A 294 -20.07 -10.01 8.67
N VAL A 295 -19.31 -10.66 7.79
CA VAL A 295 -19.73 -11.91 7.14
C VAL A 295 -19.05 -13.06 7.87
N LEU A 296 -19.83 -13.99 8.43
CA LEU A 296 -19.29 -15.25 8.89
C LEU A 296 -18.80 -16.04 7.68
N PRO A 297 -17.60 -16.64 7.69
CA PRO A 297 -17.21 -17.58 6.65
C PRO A 297 -18.15 -18.78 6.73
N ASN A 298 -18.89 -19.04 5.63
CA ASN A 298 -19.63 -20.29 5.45
C ASN A 298 -18.66 -21.45 5.34
#